data_cd08d0b39b18e2e92ebd2534d89c8c8b
#
_entry.id   cd08d0b39b18e2e92ebd2534d89c8c8b
#
_cell.length_a   1.000
_cell.length_b   1.000
_cell.length_c   1.000
_cell.angle_alpha   90.00
_cell.angle_beta   90.00
_cell.angle_gamma   90.00
#
_symmetry.space_group_name_H-M   'P 1'
#
loop_
_entity.id
_entity.type
_entity.pdbx_description
1 polymer ?
#
loop_
_entity_poly.entity_id
_entity_poly.type
_entity_poly.pdbx_seq_one_letter_code
_entity_poly.pdbx_strand_id
1 'polypeptide(L)'
;MHSRISKADKGSIKISGKEITELKYDELNNIRVRIGFMFQNGALYDSMSVRQNLKFTLKHHTRDLSDEEIENEIIEALESVGLKESIDKMPAELSGGMQKRIALARALIIKPEIILYDEPTSGLDTITSREISELILDVQKKYKTSSIIITHDMACAKITGNRILILKEGEIIAEGTYAELEKSKDEWVRSFFI
;
A
#
# COMPACT_ATOMS: atom_id res chain seq x y z
N MET A 1 9.92 -7.62 -16.71
CA MET A 1 10.94 -7.92 -15.66
C MET A 1 10.27 -8.74 -14.57
N HIS A 2 10.60 -10.04 -14.47
CA HIS A 2 10.00 -10.91 -13.46
C HIS A 2 10.70 -10.65 -12.12
N SER A 3 10.07 -9.88 -11.24
CA SER A 3 10.52 -9.84 -9.87
C SER A 3 10.26 -11.22 -9.26
N ARG A 4 11.29 -12.05 -9.19
CA ARG A 4 11.27 -13.23 -8.34
C ARG A 4 11.18 -12.72 -6.91
N ILE A 5 9.99 -12.79 -6.32
CA ILE A 5 9.88 -12.76 -4.87
C ILE A 5 10.74 -13.95 -4.40
N SER A 6 11.74 -13.66 -3.58
CA SER A 6 12.59 -14.70 -3.01
C SER A 6 11.71 -15.68 -2.23
N LYS A 7 11.97 -16.98 -2.35
CA LYS A 7 11.32 -17.96 -1.48
C LYS A 7 11.85 -17.76 -0.06
N ALA A 8 11.01 -18.00 0.93
CA ALA A 8 11.48 -18.09 2.30
C ALA A 8 12.42 -19.30 2.43
N ASP A 9 13.58 -19.10 3.05
CA ASP A 9 14.56 -20.18 3.26
C ASP A 9 14.05 -21.19 4.28
N LYS A 10 13.28 -20.74 5.28
CA LYS A 10 12.66 -21.54 6.33
C LYS A 10 11.37 -20.90 6.82
N GLY A 11 10.53 -21.70 7.49
CA GLY A 11 9.27 -21.24 8.06
C GLY A 11 8.10 -21.34 7.10
N SER A 12 6.97 -20.72 7.46
CA SER A 12 5.75 -20.73 6.67
C SER A 12 5.16 -19.32 6.55
N ILE A 13 4.56 -19.02 5.40
CA ILE A 13 3.81 -17.78 5.14
C ILE A 13 2.40 -18.17 4.74
N LYS A 14 1.41 -17.68 5.49
CA LYS A 14 0.00 -17.93 5.20
C LYS A 14 -0.75 -16.65 4.87
N ILE A 15 -1.50 -16.66 3.78
CA ILE A 15 -2.39 -15.57 3.36
C ILE A 15 -3.81 -16.13 3.30
N SER A 16 -4.72 -15.53 4.07
CA SER A 16 -6.11 -16.01 4.20
C SER A 16 -6.18 -17.52 4.54
N GLY A 17 -5.28 -17.98 5.43
CA GLY A 17 -5.18 -19.38 5.86
C GLY A 17 -4.48 -20.33 4.88
N LYS A 18 -4.17 -19.90 3.64
CA LYS A 18 -3.48 -20.71 2.64
C LYS A 18 -1.97 -20.53 2.73
N GLU A 19 -1.22 -21.62 2.87
CA GLU A 19 0.25 -21.64 2.81
C GLU A 19 0.72 -21.27 1.41
N ILE A 20 1.66 -20.28 1.30
CA ILE A 20 2.11 -19.75 0.00
C ILE A 20 3.54 -20.10 -0.36
N THR A 21 4.34 -20.62 0.58
CA THR A 21 5.79 -20.86 0.37
C THR A 21 6.06 -21.96 -0.67
N GLU A 22 5.13 -22.90 -0.85
CA GLU A 22 5.27 -24.06 -1.76
C GLU A 22 4.36 -23.99 -2.98
N LEU A 23 3.60 -22.89 -3.15
CA LEU A 23 2.66 -22.75 -4.26
C LEU A 23 3.38 -22.69 -5.61
N LYS A 24 2.74 -23.28 -6.62
CA LYS A 24 3.15 -23.11 -8.02
C LYS A 24 2.83 -21.69 -8.49
N TYR A 25 3.46 -21.28 -9.60
CA TYR A 25 3.37 -19.93 -10.14
C TYR A 25 1.92 -19.46 -10.34
N ASP A 26 1.07 -20.28 -10.95
CA ASP A 26 -0.33 -19.90 -11.24
C ASP A 26 -1.16 -19.73 -9.96
N GLU A 27 -0.98 -20.61 -8.98
CA GLU A 27 -1.64 -20.52 -7.69
C GLU A 27 -1.18 -19.27 -6.90
N LEU A 28 0.11 -18.96 -6.98
CA LEU A 28 0.68 -17.76 -6.36
C LEU A 28 0.16 -16.48 -7.03
N ASN A 29 -0.03 -16.49 -8.36
CA ASN A 29 -0.62 -15.36 -9.07
C ASN A 29 -2.08 -15.10 -8.64
N ASN A 30 -2.87 -16.16 -8.42
CA ASN A 30 -4.22 -16.02 -7.89
C ASN A 30 -4.28 -15.36 -6.49
N ILE A 31 -3.19 -15.47 -5.72
CA ILE A 31 -3.08 -14.77 -4.44
C ILE A 31 -2.60 -13.32 -4.66
N ARG A 32 -1.63 -13.11 -5.55
CA ARG A 32 -1.06 -11.78 -5.84
C ARG A 32 -2.09 -10.80 -6.36
N VAL A 33 -3.06 -11.24 -7.16
CA VAL A 33 -4.14 -10.36 -7.65
C VAL A 33 -5.05 -9.84 -6.54
N ARG A 34 -5.01 -10.45 -5.35
CA ARG A 34 -5.74 -10.01 -4.16
C ARG A 34 -4.93 -9.07 -3.27
N ILE A 35 -3.70 -8.75 -3.67
CA ILE A 35 -2.78 -7.91 -2.90
C ILE A 35 -2.46 -6.65 -3.71
N GLY A 36 -2.86 -5.49 -3.19
CA GLY A 36 -2.42 -4.20 -3.69
C GLY A 36 -1.05 -3.84 -3.13
N PHE A 37 -0.25 -3.12 -3.89
CA PHE A 37 1.06 -2.65 -3.43
C PHE A 37 1.25 -1.16 -3.74
N MET A 38 1.56 -0.38 -2.72
CA MET A 38 1.94 1.01 -2.83
C MET A 38 3.43 1.15 -2.53
N PHE A 39 4.23 1.39 -3.58
CA PHE A 39 5.68 1.57 -3.48
C PHE A 39 6.06 2.96 -2.95
N GLN A 40 7.21 3.07 -2.34
CA GLN A 40 7.76 4.29 -1.75
C GLN A 40 7.69 5.50 -2.69
N ASN A 41 8.10 5.37 -3.95
CA ASN A 41 8.08 6.44 -4.95
C ASN A 41 6.82 6.43 -5.82
N GLY A 42 5.75 5.78 -5.36
CA GLY A 42 4.52 5.62 -6.14
C GLY A 42 4.66 4.69 -7.35
N ALA A 43 5.84 4.56 -7.94
CA ALA A 43 6.15 3.75 -9.14
C ALA A 43 5.15 3.96 -10.28
N LEU A 44 4.68 5.19 -10.50
CA LEU A 44 3.85 5.54 -11.65
C LEU A 44 4.69 5.45 -12.93
N TYR A 45 4.04 5.08 -14.02
CA TYR A 45 4.66 5.10 -15.34
C TYR A 45 4.69 6.54 -15.85
N ASP A 46 5.85 7.16 -15.92
CA ASP A 46 6.02 8.58 -16.28
C ASP A 46 5.56 8.92 -17.71
N SER A 47 5.55 7.93 -18.60
CA SER A 47 5.08 8.06 -19.98
C SER A 47 3.57 7.88 -20.15
N MET A 48 2.84 7.65 -19.07
CA MET A 48 1.41 7.39 -19.05
C MET A 48 0.68 8.44 -18.21
N SER A 49 -0.48 8.91 -18.67
CA SER A 49 -1.37 9.73 -17.83
C SER A 49 -1.88 8.95 -16.62
N VAL A 50 -2.50 9.63 -15.67
CA VAL A 50 -3.16 9.01 -14.51
C VAL A 50 -4.16 7.95 -14.98
N ARG A 51 -5.04 8.29 -15.92
CA ARG A 51 -5.98 7.34 -16.55
C ARG A 51 -5.27 6.10 -17.07
N GLN A 52 -4.19 6.28 -17.82
CA GLN A 52 -3.45 5.17 -18.43
C GLN A 52 -2.75 4.30 -17.38
N ASN A 53 -2.20 4.90 -16.30
CA ASN A 53 -1.60 4.17 -15.18
C ASN A 53 -2.61 3.24 -14.51
N LEU A 54 -3.84 3.72 -14.27
CA LEU A 54 -4.90 2.93 -13.64
C LEU A 54 -5.43 1.86 -14.62
N LYS A 55 -5.73 2.25 -15.87
CA LYS A 55 -6.22 1.35 -16.94
C LYS A 55 -5.26 0.19 -17.19
N PHE A 56 -3.95 0.47 -17.22
CA PHE A 56 -2.90 -0.54 -17.40
C PHE A 56 -2.95 -1.60 -16.30
N THR A 57 -3.03 -1.15 -15.04
CA THR A 57 -3.10 -2.06 -13.89
C THR A 57 -4.37 -2.92 -13.96
N LEU A 58 -5.52 -2.32 -14.22
CA LEU A 58 -6.79 -3.03 -14.28
C LEU A 58 -6.81 -4.10 -15.40
N LYS A 59 -6.37 -3.74 -16.61
CA LYS A 59 -6.30 -4.67 -17.77
C LYS A 59 -5.37 -5.88 -17.55
N HIS A 60 -4.36 -5.75 -16.69
CA HIS A 60 -3.47 -6.87 -16.35
C HIS A 60 -4.09 -7.83 -15.32
N HIS A 61 -5.06 -7.37 -14.56
CA HIS A 61 -5.68 -8.15 -13.49
C HIS A 61 -7.10 -8.66 -13.82
N THR A 62 -7.83 -7.96 -14.69
CA THR A 62 -9.20 -8.32 -15.10
C THR A 62 -9.29 -8.40 -16.62
N ARG A 63 -9.72 -9.57 -17.15
CA ARG A 63 -9.70 -9.81 -18.61
C ARG A 63 -10.98 -9.44 -19.35
N ASP A 64 -12.12 -9.28 -18.66
CA ASP A 64 -13.44 -9.27 -19.26
C ASP A 64 -14.27 -8.00 -19.00
N LEU A 65 -13.62 -6.87 -18.67
CA LEU A 65 -14.32 -5.59 -18.49
C LEU A 65 -14.43 -4.84 -19.83
N SER A 66 -15.61 -4.28 -20.10
CA SER A 66 -15.82 -3.33 -21.19
C SER A 66 -15.05 -2.02 -20.93
N ASP A 67 -14.84 -1.21 -21.96
CA ASP A 67 -14.16 0.08 -21.80
C ASP A 67 -14.98 1.04 -20.90
N GLU A 68 -16.29 0.95 -20.86
CA GLU A 68 -17.17 1.73 -19.98
C GLU A 68 -17.00 1.29 -18.50
N GLU A 69 -16.97 -0.01 -18.24
CA GLU A 69 -16.72 -0.52 -16.87
C GLU A 69 -15.33 -0.13 -16.38
N ILE A 70 -14.31 -0.20 -17.24
CA ILE A 70 -12.93 0.23 -16.91
C ILE A 70 -12.93 1.72 -16.55
N GLU A 71 -13.63 2.57 -17.29
CA GLU A 71 -13.68 4.00 -17.02
C GLU A 71 -14.37 4.30 -15.69
N ASN A 72 -15.45 3.60 -15.38
CA ASN A 72 -16.16 3.73 -14.10
C ASN A 72 -15.28 3.32 -12.92
N GLU A 73 -14.54 2.21 -13.03
CA GLU A 73 -13.59 1.76 -12.00
C GLU A 73 -12.45 2.78 -11.77
N ILE A 74 -11.95 3.40 -12.85
CA ILE A 74 -10.93 4.46 -12.77
C ILE A 74 -11.49 5.67 -12.01
N ILE A 75 -12.69 6.11 -12.37
CA ILE A 75 -13.34 7.26 -11.73
C ILE A 75 -13.56 6.97 -10.24
N GLU A 76 -14.11 5.81 -9.89
CA GLU A 76 -14.34 5.41 -8.49
C GLU A 76 -13.03 5.39 -7.68
N ALA A 77 -11.96 4.81 -8.24
CA ALA A 77 -10.66 4.78 -7.58
C ALA A 77 -10.10 6.19 -7.33
N LEU A 78 -10.22 7.10 -8.31
CA LEU A 78 -9.76 8.49 -8.18
C LEU A 78 -10.62 9.32 -7.22
N GLU A 79 -11.92 9.11 -7.19
CA GLU A 79 -12.82 9.73 -6.21
C GLU A 79 -12.46 9.31 -4.78
N SER A 80 -12.07 8.05 -4.60
CA SER A 80 -11.68 7.52 -3.29
C SER A 80 -10.42 8.16 -2.71
N VAL A 81 -9.59 8.77 -3.55
CA VAL A 81 -8.40 9.51 -3.13
C VAL A 81 -8.52 11.03 -3.35
N GLY A 82 -9.69 11.51 -3.76
CA GLY A 82 -9.98 12.94 -3.96
C GLY A 82 -9.26 13.58 -5.15
N LEU A 83 -8.97 12.82 -6.22
CA LEU A 83 -8.20 13.29 -7.38
C LEU A 83 -8.85 13.00 -8.74
N LYS A 84 -10.19 12.93 -8.81
CA LYS A 84 -10.93 12.72 -10.06
C LYS A 84 -10.51 13.71 -11.16
N GLU A 85 -10.39 15.00 -10.82
CA GLU A 85 -10.03 16.07 -11.76
C GLU A 85 -8.59 15.97 -12.33
N SER A 86 -7.80 15.05 -11.79
CA SER A 86 -6.42 14.82 -12.24
C SER A 86 -6.28 13.66 -13.21
N ILE A 87 -7.39 13.09 -13.68
CA ILE A 87 -7.44 11.86 -14.47
C ILE A 87 -6.60 11.89 -15.76
N ASP A 88 -6.50 13.04 -16.42
CA ASP A 88 -5.75 13.19 -17.67
C ASP A 88 -4.35 13.79 -17.50
N LYS A 89 -3.95 14.13 -16.26
CA LYS A 89 -2.61 14.65 -15.96
C LYS A 89 -1.54 13.59 -16.11
N MET A 90 -0.32 14.05 -16.44
CA MET A 90 0.88 13.23 -16.41
C MET A 90 1.47 13.23 -14.99
N PRO A 91 2.23 12.18 -14.57
CA PRO A 91 2.87 12.16 -13.26
C PRO A 91 3.73 13.39 -12.95
N ALA A 92 4.40 13.95 -13.96
CA ALA A 92 5.21 15.16 -13.80
C ALA A 92 4.41 16.44 -13.46
N GLU A 93 3.09 16.44 -13.68
CA GLU A 93 2.19 17.54 -13.35
C GLU A 93 1.57 17.43 -11.95
N LEU A 94 1.92 16.37 -11.21
CA LEU A 94 1.38 16.08 -9.88
C LEU A 94 2.39 16.47 -8.79
N SER A 95 1.89 17.03 -7.68
CA SER A 95 2.70 17.18 -6.46
C SER A 95 3.05 15.80 -5.87
N GLY A 96 4.05 15.74 -4.98
CA GLY A 96 4.43 14.49 -4.31
C GLY A 96 3.26 13.83 -3.58
N GLY A 97 2.45 14.59 -2.86
CA GLY A 97 1.24 14.07 -2.20
C GLY A 97 0.19 13.56 -3.19
N MET A 98 0.00 14.24 -4.33
CA MET A 98 -0.89 13.76 -5.39
C MET A 98 -0.37 12.46 -6.00
N GLN A 99 0.93 12.33 -6.24
CA GLN A 99 1.52 11.08 -6.74
C GLN A 99 1.30 9.92 -5.78
N LYS A 100 1.43 10.15 -4.47
CA LYS A 100 1.11 9.14 -3.43
C LYS A 100 -0.36 8.74 -3.46
N ARG A 101 -1.28 9.69 -3.58
CA ARG A 101 -2.72 9.42 -3.69
C ARG A 101 -3.06 8.63 -4.95
N ILE A 102 -2.46 8.95 -6.11
CA ILE A 102 -2.64 8.17 -7.36
C ILE A 102 -2.04 6.77 -7.23
N ALA A 103 -0.88 6.61 -6.57
CA ALA A 103 -0.31 5.29 -6.30
C ALA A 103 -1.24 4.43 -5.42
N LEU A 104 -1.91 5.05 -4.44
CA LEU A 104 -2.94 4.39 -3.63
C LEU A 104 -4.16 4.02 -4.49
N ALA A 105 -4.68 4.92 -5.33
CA ALA A 105 -5.78 4.62 -6.25
C ALA A 105 -5.45 3.44 -7.17
N ARG A 106 -4.20 3.37 -7.66
CA ARG A 106 -3.73 2.26 -8.49
C ARG A 106 -3.64 0.93 -7.72
N ALA A 107 -3.31 0.97 -6.44
CA ALA A 107 -3.35 -0.23 -5.59
C ALA A 107 -4.79 -0.68 -5.29
N LEU A 108 -5.73 0.25 -5.23
CA LEU A 108 -7.14 0.00 -4.93
C LEU A 108 -7.95 -0.52 -6.13
N ILE A 109 -7.59 -0.13 -7.35
CA ILE A 109 -8.41 -0.38 -8.55
C ILE A 109 -8.63 -1.88 -8.82
N ILE A 110 -7.77 -2.74 -8.31
CA ILE A 110 -7.91 -4.20 -8.39
C ILE A 110 -8.80 -4.77 -7.27
N LYS A 111 -9.39 -3.92 -6.44
CA LYS A 111 -10.22 -4.28 -5.27
C LYS A 111 -9.54 -5.33 -4.37
N PRO A 112 -8.34 -5.03 -3.86
CA PRO A 112 -7.53 -5.98 -3.11
C PRO A 112 -8.14 -6.29 -1.73
N GLU A 113 -7.83 -7.47 -1.16
CA GLU A 113 -8.15 -7.81 0.22
C GLU A 113 -7.06 -7.31 1.19
N ILE A 114 -5.83 -7.22 0.69
CA ILE A 114 -4.66 -6.80 1.47
C ILE A 114 -3.94 -5.70 0.69
N ILE A 115 -3.50 -4.65 1.37
CA ILE A 115 -2.64 -3.63 0.78
C ILE A 115 -1.33 -3.57 1.57
N LEU A 116 -0.23 -3.66 0.83
CA LEU A 116 1.12 -3.47 1.35
C LEU A 116 1.58 -2.05 1.02
N TYR A 117 1.96 -1.30 2.04
CA TYR A 117 2.46 0.06 1.92
C TYR A 117 3.94 0.09 2.26
N ASP A 118 4.74 0.62 1.35
CA ASP A 118 6.17 0.82 1.54
C ASP A 118 6.44 2.32 1.63
N GLU A 119 6.73 2.80 2.85
CA GLU A 119 7.02 4.21 3.16
C GLU A 119 6.00 5.19 2.53
N PRO A 120 4.69 5.08 2.86
CA PRO A 120 3.65 5.85 2.17
C PRO A 120 3.78 7.37 2.33
N THR A 121 4.41 7.84 3.41
CA THR A 121 4.58 9.27 3.73
C THR A 121 5.96 9.82 3.40
N SER A 122 6.89 8.97 2.91
CA SER A 122 8.26 9.41 2.63
C SER A 122 8.32 10.56 1.61
N GLY A 123 9.17 11.55 1.90
CA GLY A 123 9.40 12.71 1.02
C GLY A 123 8.28 13.76 1.05
N LEU A 124 7.33 13.66 1.98
CA LEU A 124 6.25 14.62 2.17
C LEU A 124 6.50 15.50 3.42
N ASP A 125 5.92 16.69 3.41
CA ASP A 125 5.83 17.51 4.60
C ASP A 125 4.86 16.91 5.64
N THR A 126 4.93 17.41 6.88
CA THR A 126 4.17 16.85 8.02
C THR A 126 2.65 16.89 7.80
N ILE A 127 2.13 17.95 7.15
CA ILE A 127 0.69 18.12 6.92
C ILE A 127 0.23 17.09 5.89
N THR A 128 0.92 17.03 4.77
CA THR A 128 0.61 16.08 3.68
C THR A 128 0.79 14.63 4.15
N SER A 129 1.82 14.34 4.97
CA SER A 129 2.04 13.01 5.57
C SER A 129 0.85 12.57 6.42
N ARG A 130 0.32 13.48 7.24
CA ARG A 130 -0.86 13.24 8.04
C ARG A 130 -2.10 12.96 7.18
N GLU A 131 -2.32 13.77 6.14
CA GLU A 131 -3.45 13.57 5.21
C GLU A 131 -3.38 12.21 4.51
N ILE A 132 -2.19 11.76 4.09
CA ILE A 132 -2.01 10.42 3.51
C ILE A 132 -2.31 9.33 4.54
N SER A 133 -1.86 9.49 5.79
CA SER A 133 -2.12 8.53 6.85
C SER A 133 -3.62 8.41 7.17
N GLU A 134 -4.33 9.53 7.24
CA GLU A 134 -5.78 9.57 7.42
C GLU A 134 -6.51 8.94 6.23
N LEU A 135 -6.09 9.23 5.01
CA LEU A 135 -6.63 8.62 3.78
C LEU A 135 -6.47 7.09 3.78
N ILE A 136 -5.33 6.57 4.25
CA ILE A 136 -5.11 5.12 4.39
C ILE A 136 -6.17 4.51 5.32
N LEU A 137 -6.48 5.15 6.45
CA LEU A 137 -7.53 4.68 7.36
C LEU A 137 -8.92 4.70 6.73
N ASP A 138 -9.25 5.75 5.99
CA ASP A 138 -10.55 5.87 5.33
C ASP A 138 -10.73 4.80 4.26
N VAL A 139 -9.66 4.53 3.49
CA VAL A 139 -9.61 3.44 2.52
C VAL A 139 -9.80 2.08 3.20
N GLN A 140 -9.09 1.81 4.31
CA GLN A 140 -9.25 0.56 5.07
C GLN A 140 -10.70 0.35 5.51
N LYS A 141 -11.34 1.40 6.05
CA LYS A 141 -12.75 1.35 6.49
C LYS A 141 -13.70 1.14 5.31
N LYS A 142 -13.54 1.92 4.24
CA LYS A 142 -14.42 1.90 3.06
C LYS A 142 -14.38 0.54 2.36
N TYR A 143 -13.18 0.01 2.13
CA TYR A 143 -12.97 -1.21 1.34
C TYR A 143 -12.77 -2.47 2.19
N LYS A 144 -12.77 -2.33 3.53
CA LYS A 144 -12.56 -3.43 4.51
C LYS A 144 -11.27 -4.22 4.21
N THR A 145 -10.21 -3.52 3.81
CA THR A 145 -8.92 -4.14 3.50
C THR A 145 -8.08 -4.34 4.76
N SER A 146 -7.26 -5.39 4.78
CA SER A 146 -6.15 -5.52 5.73
C SER A 146 -4.92 -4.80 5.20
N SER A 147 -4.12 -4.20 6.08
CA SER A 147 -2.93 -3.44 5.67
C SER A 147 -1.69 -3.86 6.42
N ILE A 148 -0.57 -3.91 5.71
CA ILE A 148 0.77 -3.96 6.30
C ILE A 148 1.49 -2.71 5.81
N ILE A 149 1.99 -1.91 6.76
CA ILE A 149 2.65 -0.64 6.48
C ILE A 149 4.07 -0.73 6.99
N ILE A 150 5.05 -0.58 6.11
CA ILE A 150 6.45 -0.40 6.46
C ILE A 150 6.70 1.10 6.50
N THR A 151 7.14 1.62 7.62
CA THR A 151 7.45 3.04 7.78
C THR A 151 8.41 3.30 8.93
N HIS A 152 9.21 4.33 8.82
CA HIS A 152 9.98 4.93 9.91
C HIS A 152 9.31 6.21 10.45
N ASP A 153 8.20 6.64 9.85
CA ASP A 153 7.40 7.78 10.30
C ASP A 153 6.49 7.36 11.45
N MET A 154 6.87 7.75 12.67
CA MET A 154 6.12 7.39 13.88
C MET A 154 4.76 8.07 13.96
N ALA A 155 4.57 9.23 13.30
CA ALA A 155 3.25 9.86 13.22
C ALA A 155 2.31 9.04 12.33
N CYS A 156 2.80 8.55 11.20
CA CYS A 156 2.07 7.60 10.35
C CYS A 156 1.74 6.32 11.12
N ALA A 157 2.72 5.71 11.80
CA ALA A 157 2.51 4.50 12.60
C ALA A 157 1.47 4.71 13.71
N LYS A 158 1.47 5.88 14.37
CA LYS A 158 0.49 6.25 15.41
C LYS A 158 -0.93 6.34 14.88
N ILE A 159 -1.09 6.91 13.69
CA ILE A 159 -2.41 7.11 13.06
C ILE A 159 -2.95 5.79 12.53
N THR A 160 -2.12 5.00 11.84
CA THR A 160 -2.59 3.86 11.05
C THR A 160 -2.47 2.52 11.76
N GLY A 161 -1.55 2.39 12.73
CA GLY A 161 -1.18 1.11 13.31
C GLY A 161 -2.09 0.64 14.44
N ASN A 162 -2.81 -0.45 14.25
CA ASN A 162 -3.49 -1.16 15.33
C ASN A 162 -2.51 -2.02 16.14
N ARG A 163 -1.49 -2.55 15.47
CA ARG A 163 -0.44 -3.41 15.99
C ARG A 163 0.86 -3.00 15.31
N ILE A 164 1.87 -2.69 16.08
CA ILE A 164 3.18 -2.25 15.62
C ILE A 164 4.21 -3.31 15.96
N LEU A 165 5.07 -3.62 14.99
CA LEU A 165 6.21 -4.51 15.13
C LEU A 165 7.48 -3.69 14.92
N ILE A 166 8.43 -3.77 15.85
CA ILE A 166 9.73 -3.11 15.72
C ILE A 166 10.75 -4.12 15.25
N LEU A 167 11.30 -3.88 14.05
CA LEU A 167 12.27 -4.74 13.39
C LEU A 167 13.69 -4.19 13.62
N LYS A 168 14.60 -5.06 14.07
CA LYS A 168 16.03 -4.75 14.20
C LYS A 168 16.86 -5.94 13.73
N GLU A 169 17.82 -5.69 12.86
CA GLU A 169 18.76 -6.71 12.35
C GLU A 169 18.06 -7.99 11.83
N GLY A 170 16.86 -7.83 11.25
CA GLY A 170 16.07 -8.94 10.70
C GLY A 170 15.17 -9.66 11.72
N GLU A 171 15.17 -9.24 12.98
CA GLU A 171 14.35 -9.84 14.05
C GLU A 171 13.30 -8.85 14.59
N ILE A 172 12.14 -9.38 14.95
CA ILE A 172 11.10 -8.62 15.65
C ILE A 172 11.47 -8.59 17.12
N ILE A 173 11.87 -7.42 17.63
CA ILE A 173 12.33 -7.24 19.00
C ILE A 173 11.25 -6.71 19.94
N ALA A 174 10.21 -6.09 19.40
CA ALA A 174 9.07 -5.62 20.19
C ALA A 174 7.80 -5.63 19.34
N GLU A 175 6.67 -5.82 20.01
CA GLU A 175 5.33 -5.85 19.43
C GLU A 175 4.33 -5.27 20.43
N GLY A 176 3.40 -4.46 19.95
CA GLY A 176 2.32 -3.87 20.76
C GLY A 176 1.57 -2.76 20.04
N THR A 177 0.69 -2.10 20.77
CA THR A 177 0.08 -0.84 20.34
C THR A 177 1.08 0.31 20.47
N TYR A 178 0.82 1.45 19.83
CA TYR A 178 1.65 2.64 19.98
C TYR A 178 1.84 3.03 21.46
N ALA A 179 0.75 3.06 22.23
CA ALA A 179 0.77 3.46 23.63
C ALA A 179 1.52 2.49 24.57
N GLU A 180 1.59 1.21 24.20
CA GLU A 180 2.37 0.20 24.93
C GLU A 180 3.86 0.35 24.63
N LEU A 181 4.21 0.50 23.36
CA LEU A 181 5.61 0.62 22.92
C LEU A 181 6.26 1.93 23.37
N GLU A 182 5.51 3.04 23.38
CA GLU A 182 5.96 4.35 23.92
C GLU A 182 6.40 4.25 25.39
N LYS A 183 5.83 3.30 26.15
CA LYS A 183 6.15 3.03 27.55
C LYS A 183 7.07 1.83 27.75
N SER A 184 7.69 1.35 26.69
CA SER A 184 8.59 0.19 26.75
C SER A 184 9.71 0.40 27.77
N LYS A 185 10.08 -0.67 28.46
CA LYS A 185 11.25 -0.67 29.35
C LYS A 185 12.58 -0.67 28.59
N ASP A 186 12.54 -1.17 27.34
CA ASP A 186 13.69 -1.14 26.43
C ASP A 186 13.90 0.29 25.92
N GLU A 187 15.04 0.90 26.25
CA GLU A 187 15.39 2.27 25.89
C GLU A 187 15.51 2.45 24.38
N TRP A 188 16.01 1.45 23.66
CA TRP A 188 16.13 1.51 22.21
C TRP A 188 14.74 1.52 21.56
N VAL A 189 13.82 0.66 22.00
CA VAL A 189 12.42 0.68 21.56
C VAL A 189 11.79 2.05 21.83
N ARG A 190 11.93 2.55 23.06
CA ARG A 190 11.37 3.84 23.48
C ARG A 190 11.91 5.02 22.67
N SER A 191 13.16 4.96 22.18
CA SER A 191 13.77 6.04 21.41
C SER A 191 13.06 6.35 20.07
N PHE A 192 12.24 5.44 19.54
CA PHE A 192 11.41 5.72 18.36
C PHE A 192 10.24 6.65 18.64
N PHE A 193 9.83 6.78 19.91
CA PHE A 193 8.61 7.47 20.34
C PHE A 193 8.87 8.85 20.99
N ILE A 194 10.10 9.34 20.92
CA ILE A 194 10.54 10.62 21.50
C ILE A 194 10.47 11.73 20.47
#